data_65ff1735291d123f4fdf28a535f24db1
#
_entry.id   65ff1735291d123f4fdf28a535f24db1
#
_cell.length_a   1.000
_cell.length_b   1.000
_cell.length_c   1.000
_cell.angle_alpha   90.00
_cell.angle_beta   90.00
_cell.angle_gamma   90.00
#
_symmetry.space_group_name_H-M   'P 1'
#
loop_
_entity.id
_entity.type
_entity.pdbx_description
1 polymer ?
#
loop_
_entity_poly.entity_id
_entity_poly.type
_entity_poly.pdbx_seq_one_letter_code
_entity_poly.pdbx_strand_id
1 'polypeptide(L)'
;MNYPSGIKKSYNKVISYGNRGMTLEEDINITNEYYLLHNIASIYKKPTPIGIVKVDYKKSMITEAYFKTPSTTDYNGIYKGKYIDFEAKETIANSFPLANIHEHQIKHLDTISQMGGIGFLIVRFVKLEETYILTNNKLQNFLKNSTRKSIPLDYFKKEGFKLEIKFNPRLNYINVIDKILEGELHE
;
A
#
# COMPACT_ATOMS: atom_id res chain seq x y z
N MET A 1 -17.60 14.79 0.57
CA MET A 1 -16.90 15.92 -0.06
C MET A 1 -17.70 16.42 -1.25
N ASN A 2 -17.93 17.72 -1.35
CA ASN A 2 -18.54 18.32 -2.55
C ASN A 2 -17.39 18.65 -3.52
N TYR A 3 -17.43 18.07 -4.71
CA TYR A 3 -16.51 18.46 -5.78
C TYR A 3 -16.85 19.86 -6.29
N PRO A 4 -15.87 20.66 -6.75
CA PRO A 4 -16.10 22.02 -7.26
C PRO A 4 -17.08 22.08 -8.43
N SER A 5 -17.33 20.99 -9.14
CA SER A 5 -18.28 20.87 -10.26
C SER A 5 -19.73 20.65 -9.85
N GLY A 6 -20.05 20.51 -8.56
CA GLY A 6 -21.41 20.26 -8.06
C GLY A 6 -22.06 18.94 -8.50
N ILE A 7 -21.36 18.12 -9.28
CA ILE A 7 -21.89 16.84 -9.79
C ILE A 7 -21.60 15.75 -8.77
N LYS A 8 -22.63 15.31 -8.05
CA LYS A 8 -22.57 14.07 -7.27
C LYS A 8 -22.48 12.90 -8.25
N LYS A 9 -21.27 12.38 -8.52
CA LYS A 9 -21.15 11.05 -9.12
C LYS A 9 -21.61 10.03 -8.07
N SER A 10 -22.84 9.51 -8.22
CA SER A 10 -23.25 8.32 -7.48
C SER A 10 -22.44 7.15 -8.04
N TYR A 11 -21.41 6.74 -7.33
CA TYR A 11 -20.80 5.45 -7.57
C TYR A 11 -21.72 4.38 -6.97
N ASN A 12 -22.73 3.97 -7.72
CA ASN A 12 -23.35 2.66 -7.51
C ASN A 12 -22.35 1.61 -8.00
N LYS A 13 -21.28 1.38 -7.23
CA LYS A 13 -20.44 0.22 -7.39
C LYS A 13 -21.29 -0.96 -6.91
N VAL A 14 -21.87 -1.70 -7.85
CA VAL A 14 -22.41 -3.03 -7.56
C VAL A 14 -21.24 -3.82 -7.00
N ILE A 15 -21.23 -4.05 -5.68
CA ILE A 15 -20.26 -4.91 -5.03
C ILE A 15 -20.62 -6.33 -5.50
N SER A 16 -19.89 -6.82 -6.50
CA SER A 16 -19.97 -8.21 -6.95
C SER A 16 -19.45 -9.08 -5.81
N TYR A 17 -20.32 -9.85 -5.20
CA TYR A 17 -20.02 -10.79 -4.09
C TYR A 17 -19.30 -12.06 -4.55
N GLY A 18 -18.55 -12.01 -5.64
CA GLY A 18 -17.75 -13.12 -6.15
C GLY A 18 -16.25 -12.77 -6.17
N ASN A 19 -15.66 -12.53 -4.99
CA ASN A 19 -14.34 -11.91 -4.81
C ASN A 19 -13.12 -12.82 -5.09
N ARG A 20 -13.22 -13.79 -5.97
CA ARG A 20 -12.05 -14.48 -6.52
C ARG A 20 -11.51 -13.67 -7.69
N GLY A 21 -10.37 -12.97 -7.47
CA GLY A 21 -9.66 -12.22 -8.52
C GLY A 21 -9.54 -10.72 -8.31
N MET A 22 -9.89 -10.17 -7.14
CA MET A 22 -9.57 -8.77 -6.84
C MET A 22 -8.06 -8.58 -6.69
N THR A 23 -7.55 -7.47 -7.21
CA THR A 23 -6.15 -7.09 -7.05
C THR A 23 -5.85 -6.71 -5.59
N LEU A 24 -4.59 -6.77 -5.19
CA LEU A 24 -4.16 -6.31 -3.87
C LEU A 24 -4.55 -4.84 -3.64
N GLU A 25 -4.42 -4.02 -4.68
CA GLU A 25 -4.77 -2.61 -4.63
C GLU A 25 -6.26 -2.39 -4.33
N GLU A 26 -7.15 -3.15 -4.96
CA GLU A 26 -8.59 -3.08 -4.70
C GLU A 26 -8.92 -3.48 -3.26
N ASP A 27 -8.32 -4.56 -2.75
CA ASP A 27 -8.50 -4.99 -1.36
C ASP A 27 -8.01 -3.94 -0.35
N ILE A 28 -6.87 -3.27 -0.61
CA ILE A 28 -6.35 -2.19 0.23
C ILE A 28 -7.28 -0.97 0.17
N ASN A 29 -7.75 -0.58 -1.00
CA ASN A 29 -8.62 0.57 -1.16
C ASN A 29 -9.94 0.38 -0.39
N ILE A 30 -10.57 -0.80 -0.50
CA ILE A 30 -11.79 -1.15 0.27
C ILE A 30 -11.49 -1.12 1.78
N THR A 31 -10.35 -1.64 2.19
CA THR A 31 -9.92 -1.63 3.59
C THR A 31 -9.76 -0.19 4.10
N ASN A 32 -9.14 0.68 3.32
CA ASN A 32 -8.92 2.08 3.69
C ASN A 32 -10.24 2.87 3.76
N GLU A 33 -11.18 2.61 2.85
CA GLU A 33 -12.53 3.17 2.94
C GLU A 33 -13.24 2.73 4.22
N TYR A 34 -13.14 1.45 4.57
CA TYR A 34 -13.68 0.92 5.82
C TYR A 34 -13.07 1.61 7.04
N TYR A 35 -11.75 1.75 7.09
CA TYR A 35 -11.07 2.44 8.20
C TYR A 35 -11.51 3.89 8.34
N LEU A 36 -11.63 4.61 7.23
CA LEU A 36 -12.07 6.01 7.24
C LEU A 36 -13.52 6.14 7.72
N LEU A 37 -14.44 5.30 7.20
CA LEU A 37 -15.86 5.32 7.57
C LEU A 37 -16.09 5.01 9.06
N HIS A 38 -15.24 4.18 9.66
CA HIS A 38 -15.35 3.80 11.07
C HIS A 38 -14.44 4.60 12.00
N ASN A 39 -13.83 5.69 11.50
CA ASN A 39 -12.89 6.55 12.25
C ASN A 39 -11.71 5.76 12.88
N ILE A 40 -11.25 4.71 12.21
CA ILE A 40 -10.11 3.89 12.66
C ILE A 40 -8.80 4.54 12.23
N ALA A 41 -8.64 4.78 10.92
CA ALA A 41 -7.44 5.37 10.34
C ALA A 41 -7.79 6.22 9.11
N SER A 42 -6.91 7.14 8.74
CA SER A 42 -7.03 7.97 7.54
C SER A 42 -5.85 7.69 6.64
N ILE A 43 -6.01 6.73 5.72
CA ILE A 43 -4.97 6.25 4.82
C ILE A 43 -5.48 6.31 3.40
N TYR A 44 -4.65 6.84 2.49
CA TYR A 44 -5.04 7.10 1.10
C TYR A 44 -3.99 6.59 0.13
N LYS A 45 -4.46 6.22 -1.07
CA LYS A 45 -3.58 6.01 -2.21
C LYS A 45 -2.99 7.35 -2.65
N LYS A 46 -1.67 7.42 -2.81
CA LYS A 46 -0.99 8.61 -3.30
C LYS A 46 -1.35 8.85 -4.77
N PRO A 47 -1.70 10.09 -5.15
CA PRO A 47 -1.93 10.41 -6.55
C PRO A 47 -0.61 10.36 -7.33
N THR A 48 -0.67 9.85 -8.56
CA THR A 48 0.47 9.92 -9.46
C THR A 48 0.71 11.38 -9.87
N PRO A 49 1.91 11.96 -9.63
CA PRO A 49 2.19 13.34 -9.99
C PRO A 49 2.29 13.49 -11.51
N ILE A 50 1.42 14.33 -12.08
CA ILE A 50 1.43 14.65 -13.51
C ILE A 50 1.73 16.13 -13.74
N GLY A 51 2.42 16.43 -14.85
CA GLY A 51 2.54 17.78 -15.40
C GLY A 51 1.49 17.98 -16.47
N ILE A 52 0.63 18.99 -16.29
CA ILE A 52 -0.42 19.30 -17.24
C ILE A 52 0.18 20.16 -18.37
N VAL A 53 -0.03 19.75 -19.62
CA VAL A 53 0.36 20.50 -20.82
C VAL A 53 -0.85 21.21 -21.40
N LYS A 54 -2.00 20.51 -21.53
CA LYS A 54 -3.19 21.07 -22.18
C LYS A 54 -4.46 20.66 -21.46
N VAL A 55 -5.35 21.63 -21.32
CA VAL A 55 -6.67 21.46 -20.67
C VAL A 55 -7.77 21.93 -21.64
N ASP A 56 -8.79 21.11 -21.83
CA ASP A 56 -10.06 21.53 -22.41
C ASP A 56 -10.98 22.02 -21.28
N TYR A 57 -11.01 23.34 -21.08
CA TYR A 57 -11.83 23.95 -20.03
C TYR A 57 -13.33 23.78 -20.25
N LYS A 58 -13.79 23.62 -21.51
CA LYS A 58 -15.22 23.42 -21.82
C LYS A 58 -15.71 22.05 -21.36
N LYS A 59 -14.83 21.05 -21.45
CA LYS A 59 -15.13 19.66 -21.03
C LYS A 59 -14.60 19.32 -19.63
N SER A 60 -13.90 20.24 -18.96
CA SER A 60 -13.21 20.01 -17.69
C SER A 60 -12.29 18.76 -17.75
N MET A 61 -11.55 18.63 -18.85
CA MET A 61 -10.69 17.46 -19.12
C MET A 61 -9.25 17.90 -19.40
N ILE A 62 -8.31 17.13 -18.85
CA ILE A 62 -6.90 17.21 -19.24
C ILE A 62 -6.75 16.41 -20.54
N THR A 63 -6.31 17.06 -21.62
CA THR A 63 -6.12 16.43 -22.94
C THR A 63 -4.69 16.02 -23.20
N GLU A 64 -3.73 16.62 -22.49
CA GLU A 64 -2.32 16.28 -22.61
C GLU A 64 -1.62 16.48 -21.27
N ALA A 65 -0.89 15.46 -20.81
CA ALA A 65 -0.13 15.47 -19.57
C ALA A 65 1.08 14.55 -19.67
N TYR A 66 2.09 14.76 -18.84
CA TYR A 66 3.25 13.88 -18.69
C TYR A 66 3.48 13.51 -17.22
N PHE A 67 4.08 12.36 -16.96
CA PHE A 67 4.49 11.96 -15.62
C PHE A 67 5.68 12.82 -15.18
N LYS A 68 5.59 13.47 -14.00
CA LYS A 68 6.69 14.29 -13.46
C LYS A 68 7.78 13.41 -12.89
N THR A 69 7.64 13.10 -11.63
CA THR A 69 8.56 12.26 -10.87
C THR A 69 7.86 10.96 -10.48
N PRO A 70 8.56 9.84 -10.37
CA PRO A 70 7.99 8.64 -9.78
C PRO A 70 7.41 8.95 -8.39
N SER A 71 6.25 8.39 -8.08
CA SER A 71 5.70 8.42 -6.72
C SER A 71 6.71 7.77 -5.75
N THR A 72 6.77 8.24 -4.50
CA THR A 72 7.63 7.62 -3.48
C THR A 72 7.18 6.19 -3.20
N THR A 73 5.95 6.04 -2.70
CA THR A 73 5.28 4.77 -2.39
C THR A 73 3.81 4.89 -2.78
N ASP A 74 3.05 3.80 -2.68
CA ASP A 74 1.66 3.79 -3.16
C ASP A 74 0.66 4.41 -2.18
N TYR A 75 0.88 4.26 -0.87
CA TYR A 75 -0.08 4.65 0.17
C TYR A 75 0.57 5.41 1.31
N ASN A 76 -0.16 6.37 1.87
CA ASN A 76 0.22 7.03 3.10
C ASN A 76 -0.99 7.52 3.90
N GLY A 77 -0.76 7.82 5.18
CA GLY A 77 -1.81 8.33 6.04
C GLY A 77 -1.39 8.44 7.48
N ILE A 78 -2.39 8.44 8.38
CA ILE A 78 -2.18 8.55 9.81
C ILE A 78 -3.02 7.52 10.58
N TYR A 79 -2.41 6.93 11.60
CA TYR A 79 -3.05 6.05 12.56
C TYR A 79 -2.50 6.27 13.97
N LYS A 80 -3.35 6.51 14.97
CA LYS A 80 -2.96 6.77 16.37
C LYS A 80 -1.82 7.80 16.49
N GLY A 81 -1.86 8.87 15.70
CA GLY A 81 -0.84 9.92 15.69
C GLY A 81 0.47 9.56 14.98
N LYS A 82 0.62 8.35 14.47
CA LYS A 82 1.78 7.91 13.68
C LYS A 82 1.54 8.06 12.20
N TYR A 83 2.54 8.55 11.49
CA TYR A 83 2.55 8.57 10.03
C TYR A 83 2.80 7.15 9.52
N ILE A 84 1.93 6.70 8.60
CA ILE A 84 1.99 5.39 7.97
C ILE A 84 2.35 5.61 6.50
N ASP A 85 3.28 4.83 6.00
CA ASP A 85 3.68 4.87 4.59
C ASP A 85 4.02 3.47 4.10
N PHE A 86 3.46 3.05 2.97
CA PHE A 86 3.73 1.71 2.48
C PHE A 86 3.60 1.56 0.96
N GLU A 87 4.30 0.57 0.46
CA GLU A 87 4.24 0.10 -0.91
C GLU A 87 3.47 -1.21 -0.98
N ALA A 88 2.68 -1.40 -2.05
CA ALA A 88 1.91 -2.62 -2.30
C ALA A 88 2.32 -3.26 -3.62
N LYS A 89 2.70 -4.54 -3.58
CA LYS A 89 3.15 -5.30 -4.75
C LYS A 89 2.54 -6.68 -4.82
N GLU A 90 2.37 -7.17 -6.04
CA GLU A 90 1.96 -8.54 -6.31
C GLU A 90 3.06 -9.30 -7.04
N THR A 91 3.16 -10.60 -6.78
CA THR A 91 4.05 -11.51 -7.52
C THR A 91 3.37 -12.83 -7.80
N ILE A 92 3.61 -13.38 -8.99
CA ILE A 92 3.16 -14.73 -9.37
C ILE A 92 4.20 -15.81 -9.04
N ALA A 93 5.43 -15.39 -8.68
CA ALA A 93 6.53 -16.29 -8.32
C ALA A 93 6.48 -16.65 -6.84
N ASN A 94 7.21 -17.72 -6.45
CA ASN A 94 7.42 -18.12 -5.05
C ASN A 94 8.52 -17.30 -4.36
N SER A 95 8.86 -16.15 -4.91
CA SER A 95 9.76 -15.16 -4.34
C SER A 95 9.35 -13.79 -4.84
N PHE A 96 9.67 -12.74 -4.09
CA PHE A 96 9.43 -11.36 -4.49
C PHE A 96 10.71 -10.77 -5.12
N PRO A 97 10.73 -10.52 -6.45
CA PRO A 97 11.89 -9.92 -7.10
C PRO A 97 12.14 -8.50 -6.59
N LEU A 98 13.38 -8.19 -6.18
CA LEU A 98 13.75 -6.84 -5.74
C LEU A 98 13.66 -5.79 -6.87
N ALA A 99 13.67 -6.21 -8.13
CA ALA A 99 13.41 -5.34 -9.26
C ALA A 99 11.97 -4.78 -9.30
N ASN A 100 11.03 -5.39 -8.56
CA ASN A 100 9.63 -4.93 -8.47
C ASN A 100 9.45 -3.76 -7.47
N ILE A 101 10.47 -3.45 -6.68
CA ILE A 101 10.50 -2.28 -5.82
C ILE A 101 11.69 -1.40 -6.19
N HIS A 102 11.45 -0.13 -6.43
CA HIS A 102 12.50 0.78 -6.83
C HIS A 102 13.35 1.23 -5.64
N GLU A 103 14.63 1.51 -5.88
CA GLU A 103 15.58 1.96 -4.84
C GLU A 103 15.07 3.20 -4.09
N HIS A 104 14.47 4.16 -4.79
CA HIS A 104 13.91 5.35 -4.16
C HIS A 104 12.73 5.04 -3.22
N GLN A 105 11.94 3.98 -3.49
CA GLN A 105 10.86 3.53 -2.61
C GLN A 105 11.42 2.90 -1.33
N ILE A 106 12.44 2.06 -1.47
CA ILE A 106 13.16 1.45 -0.33
C ILE A 106 13.76 2.54 0.56
N LYS A 107 14.46 3.51 -0.05
CA LYS A 107 15.07 4.64 0.66
C LYS A 107 14.02 5.52 1.34
N HIS A 108 12.87 5.73 0.69
CA HIS A 108 11.76 6.49 1.28
C HIS A 108 11.22 5.81 2.53
N LEU A 109 10.92 4.50 2.47
CA LEU A 109 10.44 3.74 3.63
C LEU A 109 11.44 3.78 4.79
N ASP A 110 12.75 3.68 4.49
CA ASP A 110 13.80 3.80 5.50
C ASP A 110 13.83 5.20 6.15
N THR A 111 13.71 6.25 5.35
CA THR A 111 13.63 7.64 5.84
C THR A 111 12.42 7.84 6.76
N ILE A 112 11.25 7.32 6.38
CA ILE A 112 10.03 7.41 7.19
C ILE A 112 10.22 6.72 8.55
N SER A 113 10.79 5.51 8.55
CA SER A 113 11.05 4.77 9.78
C SER A 113 12.06 5.50 10.69
N GLN A 114 13.13 6.05 10.14
CA GLN A 114 14.12 6.86 10.89
C GLN A 114 13.52 8.12 11.52
N MET A 115 12.47 8.67 10.91
CA MET A 115 11.75 9.85 11.43
C MET A 115 10.60 9.50 12.39
N GLY A 116 10.47 8.22 12.80
CA GLY A 116 9.48 7.76 13.77
C GLY A 116 8.10 7.47 13.17
N GLY A 117 7.96 7.44 11.85
CA GLY A 117 6.81 6.89 11.13
C GLY A 117 6.92 5.37 11.00
N ILE A 118 5.90 4.72 10.47
CA ILE A 118 5.84 3.27 10.24
C ILE A 118 5.85 3.01 8.75
N GLY A 119 6.99 2.52 8.24
CA GLY A 119 7.20 2.15 6.85
C GLY A 119 7.15 0.63 6.67
N PHE A 120 6.44 0.14 5.65
CA PHE A 120 6.38 -1.29 5.35
C PHE A 120 6.03 -1.59 3.90
N LEU A 121 6.19 -2.86 3.53
CA LEU A 121 5.83 -3.42 2.24
C LEU A 121 4.69 -4.42 2.43
N ILE A 122 3.65 -4.34 1.60
CA ILE A 122 2.62 -5.38 1.50
C ILE A 122 2.87 -6.16 0.20
N VAL A 123 3.06 -7.47 0.30
CA VAL A 123 3.28 -8.34 -0.86
C VAL A 123 2.24 -9.44 -0.90
N ARG A 124 1.57 -9.57 -2.05
CA ARG A 124 0.69 -10.71 -2.37
C ARG A 124 1.39 -11.70 -3.28
N PHE A 125 1.45 -12.94 -2.84
CA PHE A 125 1.83 -14.08 -3.66
C PHE A 125 0.58 -14.66 -4.32
N VAL A 126 0.28 -14.19 -5.53
CA VAL A 126 -1.02 -14.38 -6.20
C VAL A 126 -1.39 -15.87 -6.35
N LYS A 127 -0.44 -16.73 -6.79
CA LYS A 127 -0.69 -18.17 -6.96
C LYS A 127 -1.02 -18.92 -5.68
N LEU A 128 -0.58 -18.38 -4.54
CA LEU A 128 -0.76 -19.00 -3.22
C LEU A 128 -1.92 -18.35 -2.45
N GLU A 129 -2.49 -17.26 -2.99
CA GLU A 129 -3.49 -16.43 -2.31
C GLU A 129 -3.01 -15.96 -0.91
N GLU A 130 -1.69 -15.78 -0.74
CA GLU A 130 -1.08 -15.36 0.52
C GLU A 130 -0.61 -13.91 0.43
N THR A 131 -0.96 -13.10 1.43
CA THR A 131 -0.56 -11.69 1.54
C THR A 131 0.22 -11.49 2.84
N TYR A 132 1.35 -10.76 2.76
CA TYR A 132 2.23 -10.52 3.89
C TYR A 132 2.57 -9.04 4.02
N ILE A 133 2.72 -8.58 5.28
CA ILE A 133 3.44 -7.34 5.60
C ILE A 133 4.89 -7.71 5.92
N LEU A 134 5.82 -6.92 5.37
CA LEU A 134 7.22 -6.92 5.76
C LEU A 134 7.56 -5.50 6.22
N THR A 135 7.89 -5.32 7.50
CA THR A 135 8.28 -4.02 8.05
C THR A 135 9.57 -3.52 7.41
N ASN A 136 9.80 -2.20 7.41
CA ASN A 136 11.02 -1.63 6.84
C ASN A 136 12.27 -2.24 7.49
N ASN A 137 12.31 -2.44 8.81
CA ASN A 137 13.44 -3.04 9.50
C ASN A 137 13.77 -4.45 8.94
N LYS A 138 12.75 -5.29 8.76
CA LYS A 138 12.94 -6.63 8.19
C LYS A 138 13.39 -6.59 6.73
N LEU A 139 12.88 -5.64 5.95
CA LEU A 139 13.32 -5.39 4.58
C LEU A 139 14.80 -4.97 4.56
N GLN A 140 15.19 -3.97 5.36
CA GLN A 140 16.58 -3.51 5.46
C GLN A 140 17.53 -4.63 5.94
N ASN A 141 17.09 -5.43 6.92
CA ASN A 141 17.85 -6.57 7.40
C ASN A 141 18.12 -7.60 6.29
N PHE A 142 17.10 -7.90 5.47
CA PHE A 142 17.29 -8.78 4.32
C PHE A 142 18.28 -8.20 3.31
N LEU A 143 18.14 -6.92 2.96
CA LEU A 143 19.01 -6.24 1.99
C LEU A 143 20.48 -6.18 2.44
N LYS A 144 20.71 -6.00 3.75
CA LYS A 144 22.07 -5.96 4.33
C LYS A 144 22.74 -7.33 4.41
N ASN A 145 21.96 -8.38 4.68
CA ASN A 145 22.50 -9.71 5.00
C ASN A 145 22.35 -10.73 3.85
N SER A 146 21.82 -10.32 2.69
CA SER A 146 21.61 -11.20 1.56
C SER A 146 22.08 -10.58 0.26
N THR A 147 22.75 -11.36 -0.58
CA THR A 147 23.12 -10.99 -1.95
C THR A 147 22.08 -11.40 -2.99
N ARG A 148 20.95 -11.96 -2.54
CA ARG A 148 19.88 -12.42 -3.43
C ARG A 148 19.17 -11.26 -4.11
N LYS A 149 18.76 -11.47 -5.36
CA LYS A 149 17.97 -10.52 -6.15
C LYS A 149 16.45 -10.66 -5.93
N SER A 150 16.03 -11.53 -5.03
CA SER A 150 14.63 -11.73 -4.66
C SER A 150 14.51 -12.16 -3.20
N ILE A 151 13.43 -11.73 -2.53
CA ILE A 151 13.09 -12.15 -1.18
C ILE A 151 12.27 -13.44 -1.29
N PRO A 152 12.75 -14.60 -0.74
CA PRO A 152 11.99 -15.85 -0.81
C PRO A 152 10.71 -15.78 0.03
N LEU A 153 9.69 -16.54 -0.35
CA LEU A 153 8.46 -16.67 0.42
C LEU A 153 8.73 -17.12 1.87
N ASP A 154 9.69 -18.00 2.07
CA ASP A 154 10.05 -18.49 3.42
C ASP A 154 10.54 -17.37 4.34
N TYR A 155 11.17 -16.32 3.77
CA TYR A 155 11.52 -15.12 4.54
C TYR A 155 10.28 -14.36 4.98
N PHE A 156 9.28 -14.18 4.10
CA PHE A 156 8.01 -13.58 4.46
C PHE A 156 7.25 -14.40 5.51
N LYS A 157 7.31 -15.73 5.42
CA LYS A 157 6.67 -16.61 6.43
C LYS A 157 7.36 -16.54 7.79
N LYS A 158 8.67 -16.33 7.81
CA LYS A 158 9.47 -16.29 9.05
C LYS A 158 9.48 -14.90 9.70
N GLU A 159 9.71 -13.85 8.90
CA GLU A 159 9.98 -12.49 9.37
C GLU A 159 8.83 -11.51 9.11
N GLY A 160 7.91 -11.87 8.23
CA GLY A 160 6.74 -11.06 7.89
C GLY A 160 5.49 -11.47 8.67
N PHE A 161 4.41 -10.72 8.44
CA PHE A 161 3.10 -10.96 9.07
C PHE A 161 2.08 -11.31 8.00
N LYS A 162 1.55 -12.52 8.07
CA LYS A 162 0.50 -12.95 7.15
C LYS A 162 -0.79 -12.18 7.41
N LEU A 163 -1.35 -11.60 6.36
CA LEU A 163 -2.65 -10.97 6.36
C LEU A 163 -3.71 -11.95 5.84
N GLU A 164 -4.76 -12.13 6.61
CA GLU A 164 -5.91 -12.90 6.19
C GLU A 164 -6.89 -12.00 5.44
N ILE A 165 -7.42 -12.50 4.33
CA ILE A 165 -8.52 -11.85 3.63
C ILE A 165 -9.81 -12.12 4.42
N LYS A 166 -10.49 -11.05 4.86
CA LYS A 166 -11.75 -11.09 5.60
C LYS A 166 -12.84 -10.35 4.84
N PHE A 167 -14.02 -10.33 5.39
CA PHE A 167 -15.13 -9.59 4.79
C PHE A 167 -15.00 -8.07 5.08
N ASN A 168 -14.79 -7.70 6.35
CA ASN A 168 -14.60 -6.33 6.83
C ASN A 168 -13.66 -6.30 8.05
N PRO A 169 -12.57 -5.52 8.01
CA PRO A 169 -11.94 -5.01 6.79
C PRO A 169 -11.35 -6.14 5.92
N ARG A 170 -11.21 -5.90 4.62
CA ARG A 170 -10.70 -6.93 3.69
C ARG A 170 -9.30 -7.42 4.06
N LEU A 171 -8.39 -6.50 4.35
CA LEU A 171 -7.02 -6.76 4.78
C LEU A 171 -6.76 -5.97 6.06
N ASN A 172 -6.87 -6.64 7.23
CA ASN A 172 -6.69 -5.93 8.51
C ASN A 172 -5.20 -5.75 8.85
N TYR A 173 -4.52 -4.89 8.09
CA TYR A 173 -3.12 -4.59 8.32
C TYR A 173 -2.89 -3.67 9.53
N ILE A 174 -3.90 -2.93 10.02
CA ILE A 174 -3.81 -2.13 11.24
C ILE A 174 -3.51 -3.00 12.46
N ASN A 175 -4.00 -4.24 12.54
CA ASN A 175 -3.64 -5.15 13.64
C ASN A 175 -2.14 -5.44 13.73
N VAL A 176 -1.42 -5.40 12.60
CA VAL A 176 0.05 -5.54 12.62
C VAL A 176 0.69 -4.26 13.14
N ILE A 177 0.16 -3.11 12.73
CA ILE A 177 0.64 -1.80 13.21
C ILE A 177 0.41 -1.65 14.71
N ASP A 178 -0.71 -2.12 15.25
CA ASP A 178 -0.97 -2.13 16.69
C ASP A 178 0.10 -2.90 17.45
N LYS A 179 0.45 -4.10 17.01
CA LYS A 179 1.52 -4.90 17.64
C LYS A 179 2.88 -4.21 17.60
N ILE A 180 3.18 -3.48 16.52
CA ILE A 180 4.39 -2.66 16.44
C ILE A 180 4.34 -1.54 17.48
N LEU A 181 3.21 -0.85 17.59
CA LEU A 181 3.03 0.27 18.54
C LEU A 181 3.06 -0.18 20.00
N GLU A 182 2.58 -1.38 20.30
CA GLU A 182 2.57 -1.97 21.63
C GLU A 182 3.94 -2.54 22.05
N GLY A 183 4.92 -2.51 21.14
CA GLY A 183 6.27 -3.03 21.38
C GLY A 183 6.37 -4.57 21.38
N GLU A 184 5.28 -5.26 21.01
CA GLU A 184 5.29 -6.72 20.82
C GLU A 184 6.13 -7.15 19.63
N LEU A 185 6.35 -6.22 18.69
CA LEU A 185 7.14 -6.41 17.48
C LEU A 185 8.18 -5.29 17.44
N HIS A 186 9.45 -5.63 17.46
CA HIS A 186 10.50 -4.67 17.19
C HIS A 186 10.44 -4.25 15.72
N GLU A 187 10.35 -2.93 15.48
CA GLU A 187 10.48 -2.34 14.15
C GLU A 187 11.79 -2.72 13.47
#